data_d01a1ff4f8e7f81aa6803faa92ecf6f2
#
_entry.id   d01a1ff4f8e7f81aa6803faa92ecf6f2
#
_cell.length_a   1.000
_cell.length_b   1.000
_cell.length_c   1.000
_cell.angle_alpha   90.00
_cell.angle_beta   90.00
_cell.angle_gamma   90.00
#
_symmetry.space_group_name_H-M   'P 1'
#
loop_
_entity.id
_entity.type
_entity.pdbx_description
1 polymer ?
#
loop_
_entity_poly.entity_id
_entity_poly.type
_entity_poly.pdbx_seq_one_letter_code
_entity_poly.pdbx_strand_id
1 'polypeptide(L)'
;LAASGVGAEEGLNRIERLLELEGMTLSRRWVVAIVLVTAGALETTLMTLDNWGSASTVPIFLVILACWALWIRWEYAVSFGVMAGLFCLLVILPLTSMQSGWFVLTVGLLAVNAVYIFRHARRGEERVVGAQSALEELQVVANSLKTDLEKVRATYSVDRVKVQRYQALNELARSLAMVFKTNDAVVLLMETISKTFMAPGGVYTLLLFEGSHSKAQHAVRYGVDTDMETRLNRLRLDPTEPYNAWVVANARALFTNDAHKDFRFESYAPEGGPRSLIAAPLLAGNELVGILRIESPKSDVFRQEDARLLSNFADLGTVALEQAALYRQTVEMAITDGLTSLYVQKYYKDRVRDEVLRAREYKLSLCLMMLDVDNFKSYNDTYGHLVGDKVLRSIAGVLKETVRSVDLVARYGGEEFSVLLPKTGYEGAAIVAERIRQTVEALKIPVVDQVTGVTVSIGLAEFKPEFKEADEFIDNADQALYRAKADGKNRVCRADNMDAPGGNG
;
A
#
# COMPACT_ATOMS: atom_id res chain seq x y z
N LEU A 1 23.73 11.14 1.98
CA LEU A 1 23.56 12.17 0.92
C LEU A 1 22.98 13.50 1.42
N ALA A 2 22.72 13.66 2.73
CA ALA A 2 22.23 14.93 3.33
C ALA A 2 23.34 15.82 3.90
N ALA A 3 24.61 15.41 3.88
CA ALA A 3 25.72 16.14 4.51
C ALA A 3 26.56 16.98 3.53
N SER A 4 26.29 16.94 2.22
CA SER A 4 27.09 17.68 1.22
C SER A 4 26.52 19.07 0.81
N GLY A 5 25.30 19.40 1.25
CA GLY A 5 24.67 20.69 0.90
C GLY A 5 25.10 21.87 1.76
N VAL A 6 25.43 21.65 3.02
CA VAL A 6 25.78 22.72 3.98
C VAL A 6 27.20 23.28 3.75
N GLY A 7 28.13 22.44 3.29
CA GLY A 7 29.52 22.88 3.04
C GLY A 7 29.70 23.77 1.81
N ALA A 8 28.79 23.70 0.84
CA ALA A 8 28.88 24.51 -0.37
C ALA A 8 28.36 25.96 -0.16
N GLU A 9 27.30 26.11 0.64
CA GLU A 9 26.77 27.45 1.00
C GLU A 9 27.72 28.24 1.94
N GLU A 10 28.34 27.57 2.89
CA GLU A 10 29.37 28.21 3.73
C GLU A 10 30.63 28.59 2.95
N GLY A 11 31.01 27.82 1.95
CA GLY A 11 32.12 28.12 1.04
C GLY A 11 31.87 29.36 0.19
N LEU A 12 30.66 29.48 -0.40
CA LEU A 12 30.28 30.66 -1.21
C LEU A 12 30.24 31.94 -0.37
N ASN A 13 29.64 31.92 0.80
CA ASN A 13 29.58 33.07 1.72
C ASN A 13 30.96 33.50 2.23
N ARG A 14 31.92 32.58 2.30
CA ARG A 14 33.29 32.88 2.68
C ARG A 14 34.09 33.54 1.55
N ILE A 15 33.82 33.14 0.31
CA ILE A 15 34.43 33.74 -0.89
C ILE A 15 33.86 35.15 -1.14
N GLU A 16 32.55 35.37 -0.97
CA GLU A 16 31.95 36.71 -1.07
C GLU A 16 32.50 37.67 -0.04
N ARG A 17 32.68 37.28 1.22
CA ARG A 17 33.30 38.11 2.26
C ARG A 17 34.79 38.43 1.99
N LEU A 18 35.54 37.54 1.36
CA LEU A 18 36.91 37.74 0.97
C LEU A 18 37.04 38.71 -0.22
N LEU A 19 36.12 38.66 -1.18
CA LEU A 19 36.08 39.58 -2.33
C LEU A 19 35.67 41.00 -1.92
N GLU A 20 34.73 41.16 -1.01
CA GLU A 20 34.33 42.47 -0.46
C GLU A 20 35.44 43.10 0.38
N LEU A 21 36.24 42.33 1.13
CA LEU A 21 37.34 42.82 1.93
C LEU A 21 38.55 43.24 1.08
N GLU A 22 38.82 42.61 -0.06
CA GLU A 22 39.89 42.99 -0.97
C GLU A 22 39.54 44.23 -1.80
N GLY A 23 38.30 44.42 -2.22
CA GLY A 23 37.88 45.58 -3.03
C GLY A 23 37.93 46.93 -2.27
N MET A 24 37.59 46.93 -0.99
CA MET A 24 37.58 48.17 -0.16
C MET A 24 38.96 48.54 0.39
N THR A 25 39.92 47.63 0.44
CA THR A 25 41.25 47.90 1.01
C THR A 25 42.23 48.54 0.02
N LEU A 26 42.06 48.27 -1.29
CA LEU A 26 43.05 48.82 -2.29
C LEU A 26 42.92 50.33 -2.48
N SER A 27 41.69 50.87 -2.64
CA SER A 27 41.53 52.31 -2.87
C SER A 27 41.95 53.19 -1.68
N ARG A 28 41.63 52.76 -0.46
CA ARG A 28 42.08 53.51 0.77
C ARG A 28 43.55 53.44 1.00
N ARG A 29 44.20 52.33 0.69
CA ARG A 29 45.67 52.19 0.81
C ARG A 29 46.42 53.13 -0.15
N TRP A 30 45.90 53.30 -1.37
CA TRP A 30 46.50 54.24 -2.35
C TRP A 30 46.37 55.69 -1.91
N VAL A 31 45.22 56.08 -1.36
CA VAL A 31 45.05 57.46 -0.87
C VAL A 31 46.01 57.76 0.29
N VAL A 32 46.13 56.81 1.22
CA VAL A 32 47.10 56.99 2.34
C VAL A 32 48.56 57.02 1.84
N ALA A 33 48.90 56.18 0.85
CA ALA A 33 50.23 56.17 0.26
C ALA A 33 50.59 57.49 -0.44
N ILE A 34 49.68 58.01 -1.23
CA ILE A 34 49.84 59.28 -1.94
C ILE A 34 49.97 60.43 -0.92
N VAL A 35 49.16 60.46 0.12
CA VAL A 35 49.22 61.50 1.17
C VAL A 35 50.54 61.46 1.93
N LEU A 36 51.06 60.27 2.29
CA LEU A 36 52.32 60.12 3.00
C LEU A 36 53.53 60.49 2.13
N VAL A 37 53.50 60.14 0.85
CA VAL A 37 54.57 60.50 -0.11
C VAL A 37 54.60 62.00 -0.37
N THR A 38 53.46 62.65 -0.53
CA THR A 38 53.37 64.09 -0.73
C THR A 38 53.72 64.84 0.53
N ALA A 39 53.38 64.36 1.72
CA ALA A 39 53.78 64.94 2.99
C ALA A 39 55.30 64.82 3.22
N GLY A 40 55.90 63.66 2.95
CA GLY A 40 57.34 63.45 3.04
C GLY A 40 58.13 64.27 2.05
N ALA A 41 57.61 64.44 0.81
CA ALA A 41 58.20 65.30 -0.20
C ALA A 41 58.11 66.78 0.19
N LEU A 42 57.02 67.20 0.83
CA LEU A 42 56.86 68.56 1.34
C LEU A 42 57.82 68.85 2.52
N GLU A 43 57.98 67.88 3.42
CA GLU A 43 58.85 67.97 4.57
C GLU A 43 60.35 68.04 4.16
N THR A 44 60.73 67.22 3.17
CA THR A 44 62.10 67.28 2.62
C THR A 44 62.38 68.61 1.88
N THR A 45 61.36 69.15 1.18
CA THR A 45 61.50 70.45 0.50
C THR A 45 61.62 71.62 1.50
N LEU A 46 60.85 71.58 2.59
CA LEU A 46 60.95 72.56 3.66
C LEU A 46 62.24 72.47 4.43
N MET A 47 62.77 71.27 4.67
CA MET A 47 64.11 71.13 5.34
C MET A 47 65.29 71.54 4.47
N THR A 48 65.20 71.48 3.15
CA THR A 48 66.21 71.90 2.22
C THR A 48 66.28 73.45 2.05
N LEU A 49 65.16 74.12 2.38
CA LEU A 49 65.06 75.57 2.30
C LEU A 49 65.62 76.26 3.53
N ASP A 50 65.67 75.58 4.71
CA ASP A 50 66.00 76.26 5.96
C ASP A 50 67.39 75.96 6.59
N ASN A 51 68.15 74.93 6.20
CA ASN A 51 69.48 74.70 6.76
C ASN A 51 70.41 73.71 6.02
N TRP A 52 71.55 74.12 5.63
CA TRP A 52 72.68 73.35 5.09
C TRP A 52 73.42 72.59 6.22
N GLY A 53 72.85 71.55 6.80
CA GLY A 53 73.60 71.00 7.91
C GLY A 53 73.35 69.55 8.33
N SER A 54 72.50 68.77 7.71
CA SER A 54 72.38 67.37 8.14
C SER A 54 72.22 66.37 7.00
N ALA A 55 73.37 65.88 6.53
CA ALA A 55 73.41 64.68 5.63
C ALA A 55 72.82 63.36 6.24
N SER A 56 72.27 63.43 7.45
CA SER A 56 71.77 62.28 8.23
C SER A 56 70.29 61.93 8.02
N THR A 57 69.50 62.81 7.41
CA THR A 57 68.03 62.56 7.22
C THR A 57 67.72 61.77 5.95
N VAL A 58 68.57 61.89 4.92
CA VAL A 58 68.38 61.15 3.64
C VAL A 58 68.38 59.61 3.82
N PRO A 59 69.28 59.00 4.60
CA PRO A 59 69.34 57.60 4.79
C PRO A 59 68.10 57.07 5.59
N ILE A 60 67.57 57.86 6.54
CA ILE A 60 66.39 57.47 7.31
C ILE A 60 65.13 57.43 6.40
N PHE A 61 64.98 58.40 5.51
CA PHE A 61 63.89 58.46 4.55
C PHE A 61 63.93 57.29 3.54
N LEU A 62 65.14 56.92 3.08
CA LEU A 62 65.37 55.78 2.20
C LEU A 62 65.03 54.43 2.90
N VAL A 63 65.36 54.31 4.19
CA VAL A 63 64.98 53.10 4.97
C VAL A 63 63.50 53.03 5.16
N ILE A 64 62.78 54.12 5.44
CA ILE A 64 61.31 54.14 5.56
C ILE A 64 60.66 53.78 4.21
N LEU A 65 61.19 54.34 3.11
CA LEU A 65 60.76 54.01 1.75
C LEU A 65 60.98 52.53 1.41
N ALA A 66 62.12 51.97 1.79
CA ALA A 66 62.45 50.56 1.57
C ALA A 66 61.52 49.63 2.39
N CYS A 67 61.31 50.00 3.67
CA CYS A 67 60.33 49.24 4.51
C CYS A 67 58.88 49.30 3.95
N TRP A 68 58.50 50.45 3.41
CA TRP A 68 57.18 50.65 2.78
C TRP A 68 57.08 49.90 1.45
N ALA A 69 58.15 49.84 0.63
CA ALA A 69 58.26 49.10 -0.60
C ALA A 69 58.17 47.58 -0.35
N LEU A 70 58.72 47.08 0.75
CA LEU A 70 58.59 45.69 1.19
C LEU A 70 57.16 45.34 1.65
N TRP A 71 56.35 46.32 2.07
CA TRP A 71 54.96 46.12 2.52
C TRP A 71 53.90 46.14 1.38
N ILE A 72 54.30 46.77 0.25
CA ILE A 72 53.50 46.78 -0.97
C ILE A 72 53.88 45.56 -1.82
N ARG A 73 52.92 44.94 -2.47
CA ARG A 73 53.17 43.79 -3.41
C ARG A 73 54.45 44.17 -4.27
N TRP A 74 55.35 43.22 -4.31
CA TRP A 74 56.68 43.33 -4.99
C TRP A 74 56.62 44.04 -6.36
N GLU A 75 55.60 43.79 -7.17
CA GLU A 75 55.41 44.36 -8.51
C GLU A 75 55.31 45.91 -8.53
N TYR A 76 54.75 46.51 -7.47
CA TYR A 76 54.63 47.95 -7.33
C TYR A 76 55.79 48.54 -6.55
N ALA A 77 56.44 47.75 -5.73
CA ALA A 77 57.62 48.20 -4.95
C ALA A 77 58.80 48.60 -5.83
N VAL A 78 59.02 47.83 -6.91
CA VAL A 78 60.05 48.11 -7.88
C VAL A 78 59.79 49.44 -8.62
N SER A 79 58.62 49.66 -9.11
CA SER A 79 58.19 50.86 -9.82
C SER A 79 58.25 52.11 -8.91
N PHE A 80 57.82 51.93 -7.66
CA PHE A 80 57.86 53.01 -6.67
C PHE A 80 59.32 53.35 -6.24
N GLY A 81 60.17 52.35 -6.06
CA GLY A 81 61.59 52.54 -5.76
C GLY A 81 62.29 53.26 -6.88
N VAL A 82 62.01 52.93 -8.13
CA VAL A 82 62.57 53.65 -9.29
C VAL A 82 62.07 55.10 -9.35
N MET A 83 60.75 55.33 -9.11
CA MET A 83 60.17 56.68 -9.07
C MET A 83 60.76 57.53 -7.95
N ALA A 84 60.94 56.99 -6.74
CA ALA A 84 61.52 57.66 -5.61
C ALA A 84 63.03 58.00 -5.84
N GLY A 85 63.74 57.05 -6.42
CA GLY A 85 65.18 57.29 -6.81
C GLY A 85 65.34 58.39 -7.86
N LEU A 86 64.47 58.39 -8.89
CA LEU A 86 64.44 59.42 -9.91
C LEU A 86 64.04 60.79 -9.37
N PHE A 87 63.07 60.81 -8.42
CA PHE A 87 62.68 62.05 -7.73
C PHE A 87 63.79 62.59 -6.88
N CYS A 88 64.48 61.73 -6.12
CA CYS A 88 65.70 62.16 -5.37
C CYS A 88 66.79 62.68 -6.30
N LEU A 89 67.02 62.08 -7.44
CA LEU A 89 67.96 62.51 -8.45
C LEU A 89 67.57 63.87 -9.05
N LEU A 90 66.28 64.10 -9.32
CA LEU A 90 65.72 65.36 -9.81
C LEU A 90 65.86 66.51 -8.82
N VAL A 91 65.75 66.22 -7.52
CA VAL A 91 65.84 67.22 -6.46
C VAL A 91 67.33 67.54 -6.12
N ILE A 92 68.19 66.54 -6.18
CA ILE A 92 69.64 66.70 -5.82
C ILE A 92 70.50 67.23 -6.98
N LEU A 93 70.24 66.88 -8.23
CA LEU A 93 70.99 67.25 -9.42
C LEU A 93 70.89 68.72 -9.82
N PRO A 94 69.85 69.52 -9.60
CA PRO A 94 69.80 70.91 -9.91
C PRO A 94 70.79 71.80 -9.09
N LEU A 95 71.31 71.24 -7.96
CA LEU A 95 72.23 71.92 -7.07
C LEU A 95 73.73 71.88 -7.52
N THR A 96 73.97 71.07 -8.55
CA THR A 96 75.28 70.97 -9.16
C THR A 96 75.16 71.26 -10.65
N SER A 97 75.75 72.29 -11.17
CA SER A 97 75.73 72.85 -12.54
C SER A 97 75.92 71.81 -13.66
N MET A 98 75.04 70.80 -13.79
CA MET A 98 75.15 69.76 -14.82
C MET A 98 74.02 69.76 -15.81
N GLN A 99 74.39 70.02 -17.00
CA GLN A 99 73.90 69.64 -18.31
C GLN A 99 72.51 69.10 -18.50
N SER A 100 71.75 69.74 -19.41
CA SER A 100 70.40 69.47 -19.88
C SER A 100 70.09 67.98 -20.28
N GLY A 101 71.10 67.14 -20.53
CA GLY A 101 70.95 65.74 -20.97
C GLY A 101 70.42 64.81 -19.87
N TRP A 102 70.83 64.98 -18.62
CA TRP A 102 70.36 64.15 -17.52
C TRP A 102 68.91 64.43 -17.13
N PHE A 103 68.44 65.66 -17.30
CA PHE A 103 67.08 66.05 -17.05
C PHE A 103 66.12 65.33 -18.05
N VAL A 104 66.47 65.30 -19.35
CA VAL A 104 65.71 64.65 -20.40
C VAL A 104 65.62 63.12 -20.15
N LEU A 105 66.76 62.54 -19.73
CA LEU A 105 66.84 61.11 -19.46
C LEU A 105 65.95 60.72 -18.24
N THR A 106 65.94 61.54 -17.20
CA THR A 106 65.09 61.29 -16.01
C THR A 106 63.63 61.45 -16.27
N VAL A 107 63.26 62.49 -17.04
CA VAL A 107 61.82 62.65 -17.48
C VAL A 107 61.41 61.53 -18.40
N GLY A 108 62.29 61.10 -19.28
CA GLY A 108 62.01 59.93 -20.15
C GLY A 108 61.77 58.63 -19.38
N LEU A 109 62.63 58.37 -18.37
CA LEU A 109 62.45 57.20 -17.49
C LEU A 109 61.15 57.24 -16.65
N LEU A 110 60.80 58.44 -16.14
CA LEU A 110 59.55 58.66 -15.43
C LEU A 110 58.31 58.38 -16.34
N ALA A 111 58.41 58.89 -17.58
CA ALA A 111 57.33 58.64 -18.56
C ALA A 111 57.17 57.14 -18.89
N VAL A 112 58.30 56.44 -19.09
CA VAL A 112 58.27 54.99 -19.34
C VAL A 112 57.67 54.22 -18.16
N ASN A 113 58.07 54.60 -16.92
CA ASN A 113 57.53 53.96 -15.71
C ASN A 113 56.07 54.29 -15.52
N ALA A 114 55.61 55.50 -15.79
CA ALA A 114 54.16 55.81 -15.75
C ALA A 114 53.36 55.00 -16.79
N VAL A 115 53.85 54.80 -18.01
CA VAL A 115 53.22 53.98 -19.02
C VAL A 115 53.16 52.49 -18.59
N TYR A 116 54.27 52.04 -17.93
CA TYR A 116 54.28 50.65 -17.41
C TYR A 116 53.24 50.46 -16.32
N ILE A 117 53.13 51.32 -15.33
CA ILE A 117 52.14 51.26 -14.27
C ILE A 117 50.71 51.31 -14.85
N PHE A 118 50.46 52.23 -15.79
CA PHE A 118 49.18 52.39 -16.42
C PHE A 118 48.73 51.09 -17.16
N ARG A 119 49.66 50.51 -17.95
CA ARG A 119 49.42 49.27 -18.66
C ARG A 119 49.15 48.09 -17.70
N HIS A 120 49.90 48.04 -16.57
CA HIS A 120 49.73 46.97 -15.60
C HIS A 120 48.39 47.08 -14.84
N ALA A 121 48.02 48.31 -14.45
CA ALA A 121 46.72 48.58 -13.83
C ALA A 121 45.57 48.22 -14.77
N ARG A 122 45.65 48.64 -16.05
CA ARG A 122 44.57 48.28 -17.05
C ARG A 122 44.41 46.78 -17.29
N ARG A 123 45.56 46.05 -17.34
CA ARG A 123 45.49 44.57 -17.43
C ARG A 123 44.87 43.93 -16.18
N GLY A 124 45.05 44.55 -15.01
CA GLY A 124 44.41 44.13 -13.76
C GLY A 124 42.89 44.30 -13.83
N GLU A 125 42.44 45.46 -14.29
CA GLU A 125 40.99 45.75 -14.49
C GLU A 125 40.37 44.81 -15.52
N GLU A 126 41.01 44.56 -16.65
CA GLU A 126 40.52 43.62 -17.66
C GLU A 126 40.37 42.20 -17.12
N ARG A 127 41.26 41.74 -16.24
CA ARG A 127 41.16 40.43 -15.56
C ARG A 127 40.02 40.37 -14.57
N VAL A 128 39.80 41.44 -13.81
CA VAL A 128 38.68 41.51 -12.86
C VAL A 128 37.34 41.51 -13.59
N VAL A 129 37.19 42.30 -14.63
CA VAL A 129 35.98 42.34 -15.46
C VAL A 129 35.74 40.99 -16.10
N GLY A 130 36.77 40.33 -16.64
CA GLY A 130 36.64 38.99 -17.22
C GLY A 130 36.26 37.92 -16.19
N ALA A 131 36.76 38.03 -14.97
CA ALA A 131 36.39 37.13 -13.87
C ALA A 131 34.94 37.35 -13.40
N GLN A 132 34.50 38.62 -13.35
CA GLN A 132 33.12 38.96 -13.00
C GLN A 132 32.11 38.43 -14.05
N SER A 133 32.37 38.61 -15.33
CA SER A 133 31.51 38.09 -16.39
C SER A 133 31.44 36.56 -16.37
N ALA A 134 32.56 35.87 -16.14
CA ALA A 134 32.58 34.42 -15.99
C ALA A 134 31.79 33.94 -14.74
N LEU A 135 31.84 34.70 -13.64
CA LEU A 135 31.05 34.41 -12.44
C LEU A 135 29.55 34.56 -12.71
N GLU A 136 29.13 35.61 -13.42
CA GLU A 136 27.73 35.81 -13.81
C GLU A 136 27.24 34.71 -14.72
N GLU A 137 28.00 34.28 -15.71
CA GLU A 137 27.68 33.16 -16.57
C GLU A 137 27.49 31.85 -15.75
N LEU A 138 28.43 31.59 -14.81
CA LEU A 138 28.35 30.44 -13.91
C LEU A 138 27.10 30.47 -13.02
N GLN A 139 26.73 31.65 -12.53
CA GLN A 139 25.50 31.82 -11.72
C GLN A 139 24.23 31.54 -12.54
N VAL A 140 24.19 32.01 -13.80
CA VAL A 140 23.05 31.71 -14.68
C VAL A 140 22.94 30.22 -14.95
N VAL A 141 24.05 29.54 -15.23
CA VAL A 141 24.06 28.08 -15.44
C VAL A 141 23.68 27.34 -14.16
N ALA A 142 24.18 27.75 -13.00
CA ALA A 142 23.85 27.15 -11.72
C ALA A 142 22.34 27.27 -11.39
N ASN A 143 21.75 28.44 -11.64
CA ASN A 143 20.32 28.66 -11.44
C ASN A 143 19.45 27.83 -12.42
N SER A 144 19.85 27.75 -13.67
CA SER A 144 19.18 26.87 -14.66
C SER A 144 19.23 25.41 -14.21
N LEU A 145 20.40 24.92 -13.82
CA LEU A 145 20.60 23.54 -13.36
C LEU A 145 19.78 23.25 -12.10
N LYS A 146 19.68 24.19 -11.17
CA LYS A 146 18.86 24.08 -9.97
C LYS A 146 17.38 23.93 -10.33
N THR A 147 16.89 24.76 -11.24
CA THR A 147 15.48 24.68 -11.73
C THR A 147 15.19 23.35 -12.41
N ASP A 148 16.10 22.85 -13.22
CA ASP A 148 15.94 21.55 -13.89
C ASP A 148 15.99 20.40 -12.89
N LEU A 149 16.86 20.47 -11.88
CA LEU A 149 16.91 19.49 -10.80
C LEU A 149 15.58 19.44 -10.00
N GLU A 150 14.99 20.60 -9.72
CA GLU A 150 13.70 20.69 -9.03
C GLU A 150 12.57 20.06 -9.89
N LYS A 151 12.56 20.32 -11.20
CA LYS A 151 11.61 19.68 -12.13
C LYS A 151 11.78 18.15 -12.14
N VAL A 152 13.02 17.68 -12.27
CA VAL A 152 13.32 16.23 -12.26
C VAL A 152 12.91 15.59 -10.94
N ARG A 153 13.20 16.24 -9.80
CA ARG A 153 12.77 15.76 -8.48
C ARG A 153 11.24 15.67 -8.36
N ALA A 154 10.52 16.68 -8.84
CA ALA A 154 9.06 16.68 -8.84
C ALA A 154 8.51 15.53 -9.69
N THR A 155 9.02 15.35 -10.91
CA THR A 155 8.62 14.24 -11.80
C THR A 155 8.94 12.89 -11.15
N TYR A 156 10.15 12.72 -10.61
CA TYR A 156 10.56 11.48 -9.95
C TYR A 156 9.69 11.13 -8.74
N SER A 157 9.26 12.12 -7.94
CA SER A 157 8.36 11.89 -6.81
C SER A 157 6.99 11.36 -7.24
N VAL A 158 6.45 11.87 -8.34
CA VAL A 158 5.17 11.40 -8.92
C VAL A 158 5.32 9.97 -9.46
N ASP A 159 6.39 9.71 -10.20
CA ASP A 159 6.64 8.38 -10.77
C ASP A 159 6.88 7.33 -9.67
N ARG A 160 7.55 7.69 -8.59
CA ARG A 160 7.76 6.81 -7.44
C ARG A 160 6.44 6.37 -6.82
N VAL A 161 5.49 7.29 -6.63
CA VAL A 161 4.15 6.95 -6.11
C VAL A 161 3.42 6.01 -7.06
N LYS A 162 3.49 6.27 -8.38
CA LYS A 162 2.90 5.36 -9.38
C LYS A 162 3.50 3.96 -9.29
N VAL A 163 4.83 3.85 -9.25
CA VAL A 163 5.52 2.56 -9.14
C VAL A 163 5.08 1.82 -7.87
N GLN A 164 5.03 2.48 -6.72
CA GLN A 164 4.57 1.87 -5.47
C GLN A 164 3.13 1.34 -5.57
N ARG A 165 2.23 2.09 -6.21
CA ARG A 165 0.83 1.67 -6.40
C ARG A 165 0.71 0.45 -7.32
N TYR A 166 1.51 0.38 -8.40
CA TYR A 166 1.54 -0.80 -9.27
C TYR A 166 2.23 -2.00 -8.61
N GLN A 167 3.22 -1.78 -7.75
CA GLN A 167 3.79 -2.84 -6.93
C GLN A 167 2.76 -3.43 -5.97
N ALA A 168 1.98 -2.60 -5.28
CA ALA A 168 0.90 -3.05 -4.42
C ALA A 168 -0.16 -3.87 -5.20
N LEU A 169 -0.50 -3.46 -6.43
CA LEU A 169 -1.40 -4.22 -7.29
C LEU A 169 -0.83 -5.60 -7.65
N ASN A 170 0.45 -5.68 -8.00
CA ASN A 170 1.11 -6.95 -8.32
C ASN A 170 1.24 -7.87 -7.09
N GLU A 171 1.54 -7.32 -5.93
CA GLU A 171 1.59 -8.08 -4.67
C GLU A 171 0.20 -8.61 -4.31
N LEU A 172 -0.84 -7.78 -4.47
CA LEU A 172 -2.22 -8.22 -4.28
C LEU A 172 -2.58 -9.37 -5.22
N ALA A 173 -2.26 -9.26 -6.51
CA ALA A 173 -2.55 -10.31 -7.49
C ALA A 173 -1.93 -11.66 -7.09
N ARG A 174 -0.67 -11.65 -6.64
CA ARG A 174 0.02 -12.86 -6.15
C ARG A 174 -0.63 -13.42 -4.88
N SER A 175 -1.02 -12.55 -3.96
CA SER A 175 -1.63 -12.97 -2.70
C SER A 175 -3.04 -13.52 -2.90
N LEU A 176 -3.86 -12.88 -3.75
CA LEU A 176 -5.20 -13.32 -4.09
C LEU A 176 -5.21 -14.70 -4.79
N ALA A 177 -4.20 -15.00 -5.59
CA ALA A 177 -4.07 -16.30 -6.25
C ALA A 177 -3.98 -17.49 -5.27
N MET A 178 -3.61 -17.24 -4.02
CA MET A 178 -3.50 -18.26 -2.95
C MET A 178 -4.71 -18.27 -2.01
N VAL A 179 -5.71 -17.43 -2.24
CA VAL A 179 -6.88 -17.29 -1.37
C VAL A 179 -8.09 -18.00 -1.98
N PHE A 180 -8.66 -18.96 -1.24
CA PHE A 180 -9.80 -19.77 -1.68
C PHE A 180 -11.10 -19.46 -0.93
N LYS A 181 -11.08 -18.54 0.04
CA LYS A 181 -12.28 -18.13 0.77
C LYS A 181 -12.66 -16.71 0.40
N THR A 182 -13.93 -16.50 0.10
CA THR A 182 -14.48 -15.19 -0.30
C THR A 182 -14.17 -14.10 0.74
N ASN A 183 -14.36 -14.38 2.03
CA ASN A 183 -14.12 -13.40 3.09
C ASN A 183 -12.63 -12.98 3.17
N ASP A 184 -11.71 -13.93 3.04
CA ASP A 184 -10.28 -13.65 3.10
C ASP A 184 -9.84 -12.81 1.88
N ALA A 185 -10.41 -13.09 0.69
CA ALA A 185 -10.17 -12.31 -0.52
C ALA A 185 -10.67 -10.86 -0.38
N VAL A 186 -11.88 -10.69 0.17
CA VAL A 186 -12.47 -9.36 0.44
C VAL A 186 -11.62 -8.55 1.42
N VAL A 187 -11.21 -9.15 2.54
CA VAL A 187 -10.37 -8.49 3.54
C VAL A 187 -9.05 -8.04 2.93
N LEU A 188 -8.36 -8.95 2.23
CA LEU A 188 -7.06 -8.66 1.61
C LEU A 188 -7.17 -7.54 0.55
N LEU A 189 -8.21 -7.58 -0.29
CA LEU A 189 -8.48 -6.56 -1.31
C LEU A 189 -8.69 -5.19 -0.65
N MET A 190 -9.58 -5.10 0.34
CA MET A 190 -9.94 -3.85 0.99
C MET A 190 -8.79 -3.24 1.80
N GLU A 191 -8.02 -4.06 2.51
CA GLU A 191 -6.82 -3.61 3.21
C GLU A 191 -5.77 -3.04 2.25
N THR A 192 -5.53 -3.73 1.13
CA THR A 192 -4.54 -3.27 0.15
C THR A 192 -4.96 -1.96 -0.48
N ILE A 193 -6.24 -1.81 -0.84
CA ILE A 193 -6.80 -0.60 -1.41
C ILE A 193 -6.69 0.57 -0.42
N SER A 194 -7.07 0.37 0.84
CA SER A 194 -7.00 1.42 1.86
C SER A 194 -5.58 1.94 2.08
N LYS A 195 -4.59 1.06 2.05
CA LYS A 195 -3.16 1.40 2.14
C LYS A 195 -2.61 2.08 0.87
N THR A 196 -3.16 1.73 -0.30
CA THR A 196 -2.67 2.24 -1.60
C THR A 196 -3.18 3.64 -1.91
N PHE A 197 -4.46 3.92 -1.64
CA PHE A 197 -5.08 5.19 -2.00
C PHE A 197 -4.95 6.27 -0.92
N MET A 198 -4.91 5.89 0.36
CA MET A 198 -4.69 6.78 1.52
C MET A 198 -5.47 8.11 1.43
N ALA A 199 -6.73 8.06 1.03
CA ALA A 199 -7.56 9.25 0.84
C ALA A 199 -7.82 9.96 2.18
N PRO A 200 -7.66 11.29 2.29
CA PRO A 200 -7.91 12.03 3.52
C PRO A 200 -9.38 11.94 3.95
N GLY A 201 -9.65 11.36 5.12
CA GLY A 201 -11.00 11.06 5.60
C GLY A 201 -11.73 10.06 4.69
N GLY A 202 -10.96 9.20 4.03
CA GLY A 202 -11.46 8.28 3.02
C GLY A 202 -12.31 7.17 3.59
N VAL A 203 -13.43 6.90 2.93
CA VAL A 203 -14.29 5.74 3.16
C VAL A 203 -14.16 4.82 1.98
N TYR A 204 -13.84 3.56 2.26
CA TYR A 204 -13.64 2.51 1.27
C TYR A 204 -14.79 1.52 1.39
N THR A 205 -15.55 1.31 0.33
CA THR A 205 -16.73 0.45 0.34
C THR A 205 -16.65 -0.58 -0.78
N LEU A 206 -16.90 -1.83 -0.46
CA LEU A 206 -17.14 -2.91 -1.40
C LEU A 206 -18.58 -3.40 -1.23
N LEU A 207 -19.36 -3.34 -2.29
CA LEU A 207 -20.70 -3.92 -2.39
C LEU A 207 -20.61 -5.16 -3.26
N LEU A 208 -21.16 -6.28 -2.79
CA LEU A 208 -21.30 -7.51 -3.57
C LEU A 208 -22.77 -7.83 -3.76
N PHE A 209 -23.15 -8.22 -4.96
CA PHE A 209 -24.52 -8.55 -5.36
C PHE A 209 -24.71 -10.06 -5.50
N GLU A 210 -25.92 -10.53 -5.25
CA GLU A 210 -26.36 -11.87 -5.60
C GLU A 210 -27.67 -11.74 -6.40
N GLY A 211 -27.69 -12.25 -7.61
CA GLY A 211 -28.87 -12.17 -8.49
C GLY A 211 -29.14 -10.76 -9.03
N SER A 212 -30.40 -10.34 -9.07
CA SER A 212 -30.90 -9.13 -9.73
C SER A 212 -30.47 -7.81 -9.08
N HIS A 213 -29.23 -7.46 -8.89
CA HIS A 213 -28.65 -6.15 -8.46
C HIS A 213 -29.51 -5.28 -7.49
N SER A 214 -30.63 -5.79 -6.98
CA SER A 214 -31.60 -5.03 -6.20
C SER A 214 -31.23 -4.92 -4.72
N LYS A 215 -30.35 -5.78 -4.22
CA LYS A 215 -29.84 -5.75 -2.85
C LYS A 215 -28.37 -6.13 -2.82
N ALA A 216 -27.56 -5.36 -2.10
CA ALA A 216 -26.20 -5.79 -1.76
C ALA A 216 -26.28 -6.88 -0.70
N GLN A 217 -25.70 -8.06 -0.99
CA GLN A 217 -25.66 -9.17 -0.06
C GLN A 217 -24.57 -8.98 1.00
N HIS A 218 -23.44 -8.43 0.59
CA HIS A 218 -22.33 -8.10 1.47
C HIS A 218 -21.84 -6.69 1.22
N ALA A 219 -21.59 -5.95 2.30
CA ALA A 219 -20.91 -4.68 2.25
C ALA A 219 -19.80 -4.66 3.29
N VAL A 220 -18.60 -4.31 2.85
CA VAL A 220 -17.43 -4.17 3.70
C VAL A 220 -16.92 -2.74 3.60
N ARG A 221 -16.61 -2.14 4.75
CA ARG A 221 -16.10 -0.77 4.84
C ARG A 221 -14.83 -0.69 5.66
N TYR A 222 -13.97 0.24 5.26
CA TYR A 222 -12.73 0.59 5.95
C TYR A 222 -12.61 2.11 6.08
N GLY A 223 -11.92 2.57 7.12
CA GLY A 223 -11.59 3.99 7.29
C GLY A 223 -12.70 4.83 7.91
N VAL A 224 -13.66 4.21 8.61
CA VAL A 224 -14.80 4.91 9.22
C VAL A 224 -14.64 4.94 10.74
N ASP A 225 -14.80 6.13 11.33
CA ASP A 225 -14.96 6.30 12.77
C ASP A 225 -16.37 5.85 13.19
N THR A 226 -16.55 5.29 14.40
CA THR A 226 -17.76 4.57 14.83
C THR A 226 -19.05 5.37 14.66
N ASP A 227 -19.01 6.70 14.87
CA ASP A 227 -20.17 7.58 14.69
C ASP A 227 -20.54 7.78 13.21
N MET A 228 -19.56 7.76 12.33
CA MET A 228 -19.75 7.88 10.88
C MET A 228 -20.30 6.58 10.28
N GLU A 229 -19.93 5.43 10.84
CA GLU A 229 -20.42 4.12 10.44
C GLU A 229 -21.95 4.02 10.57
N THR A 230 -22.53 4.53 11.64
CA THR A 230 -23.99 4.51 11.88
C THR A 230 -24.74 5.40 10.88
N ARG A 231 -24.19 6.55 10.49
CA ARG A 231 -24.77 7.43 9.46
C ARG A 231 -24.63 6.83 8.06
N LEU A 232 -23.49 6.22 7.75
CA LEU A 232 -23.20 5.62 6.46
C LEU A 232 -23.98 4.32 6.22
N ASN A 233 -24.24 3.52 7.27
CA ASN A 233 -25.03 2.28 7.17
C ASN A 233 -26.47 2.48 6.72
N ARG A 234 -27.07 3.65 6.98
CA ARG A 234 -28.44 3.94 6.54
C ARG A 234 -28.55 4.45 5.10
N LEU A 235 -27.51 5.04 4.52
CA LEU A 235 -27.62 5.79 3.26
C LEU A 235 -26.88 5.19 2.06
N ARG A 236 -25.95 4.25 2.22
CA ARG A 236 -24.94 3.94 1.18
C ARG A 236 -24.73 2.49 0.83
N LEU A 237 -25.53 1.60 1.39
CA LEU A 237 -25.54 0.17 1.01
C LEU A 237 -26.56 -0.14 -0.08
N ASP A 238 -27.27 0.88 -0.54
CA ASP A 238 -28.31 0.74 -1.54
C ASP A 238 -27.68 0.82 -2.95
N PRO A 239 -27.85 -0.23 -3.77
CA PRO A 239 -27.46 -0.19 -5.19
C PRO A 239 -28.17 0.92 -5.97
N THR A 240 -29.32 1.40 -5.50
CA THR A 240 -30.12 2.45 -6.12
C THR A 240 -29.65 3.86 -5.75
N GLU A 241 -28.71 4.00 -4.82
CA GLU A 241 -28.09 5.29 -4.52
C GLU A 241 -27.41 5.83 -5.78
N PRO A 242 -27.59 7.11 -6.15
CA PRO A 242 -27.25 7.64 -7.47
C PRO A 242 -25.82 7.35 -7.96
N TYR A 243 -24.81 7.38 -7.09
CA TYR A 243 -23.43 7.03 -7.50
C TYR A 243 -23.31 5.55 -7.87
N ASN A 244 -23.92 4.66 -7.08
CA ASN A 244 -23.93 3.24 -7.35
C ASN A 244 -24.80 2.91 -8.58
N ALA A 245 -25.99 3.53 -8.65
CA ALA A 245 -26.91 3.37 -9.78
C ALA A 245 -26.25 3.78 -11.11
N TRP A 246 -25.42 4.83 -11.09
CA TRP A 246 -24.67 5.22 -12.28
C TRP A 246 -23.69 4.12 -12.71
N VAL A 247 -22.96 3.53 -11.77
CA VAL A 247 -22.01 2.43 -12.06
C VAL A 247 -22.76 1.19 -12.55
N VAL A 248 -23.91 0.84 -11.92
CA VAL A 248 -24.77 -0.27 -12.35
C VAL A 248 -25.25 -0.06 -13.79
N ALA A 249 -25.78 1.12 -14.11
CA ALA A 249 -26.36 1.41 -15.42
C ALA A 249 -25.32 1.48 -16.54
N ASN A 250 -24.10 1.92 -16.26
CA ASN A 250 -23.08 2.14 -17.29
C ASN A 250 -22.02 1.03 -17.35
N ALA A 251 -21.90 0.18 -16.33
CA ALA A 251 -20.84 -0.83 -16.17
C ALA A 251 -19.42 -0.25 -16.40
N ARG A 252 -19.18 0.97 -15.93
CA ARG A 252 -17.93 1.71 -16.12
C ARG A 252 -17.50 2.39 -14.82
N ALA A 253 -16.19 2.65 -14.71
CA ALA A 253 -15.67 3.40 -13.59
C ALA A 253 -16.25 4.83 -13.54
N LEU A 254 -16.68 5.22 -12.37
CA LEU A 254 -17.11 6.58 -12.04
C LEU A 254 -15.94 7.34 -11.43
N PHE A 255 -15.82 8.59 -11.85
CA PHE A 255 -14.87 9.56 -11.29
C PHE A 255 -15.56 10.92 -11.17
N THR A 256 -15.44 11.55 -10.00
CA THR A 256 -15.84 12.93 -9.78
C THR A 256 -14.90 13.64 -8.81
N ASN A 257 -14.46 14.84 -9.17
CA ASN A 257 -13.61 15.68 -8.34
C ASN A 257 -14.39 16.43 -7.27
N ASP A 258 -15.61 16.83 -7.59
CA ASP A 258 -16.53 17.52 -6.68
C ASP A 258 -17.95 17.10 -7.03
N ALA A 259 -18.52 16.20 -6.23
CA ALA A 259 -19.85 15.65 -6.43
C ALA A 259 -20.96 16.72 -6.39
N HIS A 260 -20.73 17.84 -5.69
CA HIS A 260 -21.67 18.96 -5.62
C HIS A 260 -21.69 19.82 -6.89
N LYS A 261 -20.67 19.72 -7.74
CA LYS A 261 -20.54 20.44 -9.01
C LYS A 261 -20.71 19.53 -10.23
N ASP A 262 -20.84 18.22 -10.00
CA ASP A 262 -21.00 17.26 -11.08
C ASP A 262 -22.48 17.24 -11.51
N PHE A 263 -22.75 17.68 -12.74
CA PHE A 263 -24.11 17.75 -13.30
C PHE A 263 -24.86 16.41 -13.26
N ARG A 264 -24.15 15.29 -13.21
CA ARG A 264 -24.75 13.95 -13.10
C ARG A 264 -25.43 13.74 -11.73
N PHE A 265 -25.02 14.47 -10.69
CA PHE A 265 -25.40 14.25 -9.31
C PHE A 265 -25.86 15.54 -8.59
N GLU A 266 -26.01 16.66 -9.31
CA GLU A 266 -26.32 17.98 -8.76
C GLU A 266 -27.60 17.99 -7.89
N SER A 267 -28.59 17.17 -8.24
CA SER A 267 -29.85 17.04 -7.50
C SER A 267 -29.76 16.11 -6.28
N TYR A 268 -28.64 15.44 -6.08
CA TYR A 268 -28.52 14.37 -5.06
C TYR A 268 -27.49 14.71 -3.98
N ALA A 269 -26.53 15.59 -4.19
CA ALA A 269 -25.42 15.82 -3.26
C ALA A 269 -25.90 16.08 -1.82
N PRO A 270 -25.95 15.06 -0.93
CA PRO A 270 -26.47 15.22 0.42
C PRO A 270 -25.53 16.07 1.28
N GLU A 271 -26.08 16.88 2.19
CA GLU A 271 -25.27 17.58 3.18
C GLU A 271 -24.40 16.59 3.97
N GLY A 272 -23.08 16.84 4.03
CA GLY A 272 -22.11 15.93 4.65
C GLY A 272 -21.79 14.69 3.84
N GLY A 273 -22.21 14.61 2.57
CA GLY A 273 -21.84 13.60 1.61
C GLY A 273 -20.40 13.71 1.12
N PRO A 274 -19.96 12.78 0.27
CA PRO A 274 -18.61 12.84 -0.32
C PRO A 274 -18.50 14.06 -1.24
N ARG A 275 -17.34 14.74 -1.18
CA ARG A 275 -17.00 15.80 -2.13
C ARG A 275 -16.32 15.22 -3.37
N SER A 276 -15.43 14.27 -3.20
CA SER A 276 -14.83 13.55 -4.33
C SER A 276 -14.98 12.04 -4.14
N LEU A 277 -15.17 11.32 -5.24
CA LEU A 277 -15.27 9.87 -5.22
C LEU A 277 -14.77 9.23 -6.53
N ILE A 278 -14.32 8.00 -6.39
CA ILE A 278 -14.07 7.07 -7.50
C ILE A 278 -14.79 5.76 -7.19
N ALA A 279 -15.37 5.15 -8.23
CA ALA A 279 -15.97 3.84 -8.10
C ALA A 279 -15.68 3.00 -9.34
N ALA A 280 -15.53 1.69 -9.16
CA ALA A 280 -15.30 0.75 -10.22
C ALA A 280 -16.25 -0.44 -10.10
N PRO A 281 -16.84 -0.93 -11.21
CA PRO A 281 -17.63 -2.14 -11.20
C PRO A 281 -16.73 -3.37 -11.05
N LEU A 282 -17.21 -4.40 -10.37
CA LEU A 282 -16.67 -5.75 -10.42
C LEU A 282 -17.48 -6.53 -11.46
N LEU A 283 -16.86 -6.89 -12.58
CA LEU A 283 -17.53 -7.52 -13.71
C LEU A 283 -17.02 -8.95 -13.92
N ALA A 284 -17.89 -9.93 -13.71
CA ALA A 284 -17.68 -11.33 -14.03
C ALA A 284 -18.20 -11.58 -15.46
N GLY A 285 -17.33 -11.54 -16.45
CA GLY A 285 -17.73 -11.48 -17.84
C GLY A 285 -18.55 -10.21 -18.14
N ASN A 286 -19.86 -10.37 -18.39
CA ASN A 286 -20.80 -9.25 -18.61
C ASN A 286 -21.72 -9.02 -17.39
N GLU A 287 -21.59 -9.79 -16.35
CA GLU A 287 -22.43 -9.67 -15.15
C GLU A 287 -21.76 -8.80 -14.10
N LEU A 288 -22.49 -7.82 -13.56
CA LEU A 288 -22.02 -6.97 -12.47
C LEU A 288 -22.20 -7.73 -11.15
N VAL A 289 -21.09 -8.14 -10.54
CA VAL A 289 -21.08 -8.87 -9.26
C VAL A 289 -20.81 -7.99 -8.05
N GLY A 290 -20.42 -6.73 -8.29
CA GLY A 290 -20.16 -5.81 -7.19
C GLY A 290 -19.74 -4.42 -7.64
N ILE A 291 -19.54 -3.54 -6.65
CA ILE A 291 -19.02 -2.18 -6.83
C ILE A 291 -17.96 -1.92 -5.76
N LEU A 292 -16.80 -1.46 -6.19
CA LEU A 292 -15.74 -0.97 -5.32
C LEU A 292 -15.71 0.55 -5.38
N ARG A 293 -15.82 1.24 -4.23
CA ARG A 293 -15.94 2.70 -4.13
C ARG A 293 -15.02 3.28 -3.07
N ILE A 294 -14.39 4.40 -3.38
CA ILE A 294 -13.60 5.20 -2.46
C ILE A 294 -14.15 6.62 -2.47
N GLU A 295 -14.38 7.18 -1.31
CA GLU A 295 -14.95 8.49 -1.10
C GLU A 295 -14.06 9.35 -0.22
N SER A 296 -14.12 10.67 -0.41
CA SER A 296 -13.49 11.64 0.48
C SER A 296 -14.43 12.81 0.73
N PRO A 297 -14.47 13.37 1.95
CA PRO A 297 -15.20 14.60 2.25
C PRO A 297 -14.53 15.84 1.66
N LYS A 298 -13.32 15.73 1.10
CA LYS A 298 -12.60 16.81 0.44
C LYS A 298 -12.76 16.71 -1.08
N SER A 299 -12.84 17.86 -1.76
CA SER A 299 -12.80 17.95 -3.22
C SER A 299 -11.39 17.73 -3.75
N ASP A 300 -11.27 17.37 -5.02
CA ASP A 300 -10.01 17.25 -5.79
C ASP A 300 -8.98 16.27 -5.20
N VAL A 301 -9.45 15.23 -4.45
CA VAL A 301 -8.58 14.20 -3.87
C VAL A 301 -8.13 13.20 -4.91
N PHE A 302 -9.02 12.82 -5.84
CA PHE A 302 -8.75 11.80 -6.85
C PHE A 302 -8.49 12.41 -8.22
N ARG A 303 -7.79 11.64 -9.06
CA ARG A 303 -7.55 11.92 -10.47
C ARG A 303 -8.14 10.80 -11.33
N GLN A 304 -8.30 11.06 -12.61
CA GLN A 304 -8.79 10.03 -13.53
C GLN A 304 -7.89 8.79 -13.56
N GLU A 305 -6.59 8.94 -13.30
CA GLU A 305 -5.65 7.83 -13.18
C GLU A 305 -5.97 6.94 -11.96
N ASP A 306 -6.46 7.52 -10.86
CA ASP A 306 -6.87 6.79 -9.66
C ASP A 306 -8.10 5.91 -9.93
N ALA A 307 -9.06 6.40 -10.71
CA ALA A 307 -10.22 5.61 -11.13
C ALA A 307 -9.81 4.42 -12.01
N ARG A 308 -8.85 4.61 -12.93
CA ARG A 308 -8.30 3.51 -13.74
C ARG A 308 -7.56 2.48 -12.89
N LEU A 309 -6.77 2.93 -11.93
CA LEU A 309 -6.09 2.05 -11.00
C LEU A 309 -7.10 1.27 -10.14
N LEU A 310 -8.16 1.93 -9.66
CA LEU A 310 -9.23 1.28 -8.91
C LEU A 310 -9.93 0.21 -9.76
N SER A 311 -10.14 0.44 -11.07
CA SER A 311 -10.67 -0.58 -11.98
C SER A 311 -9.76 -1.82 -12.02
N ASN A 312 -8.44 -1.64 -12.10
CA ASN A 312 -7.53 -2.78 -12.09
C ASN A 312 -7.62 -3.58 -10.76
N PHE A 313 -7.82 -2.90 -9.62
CA PHE A 313 -8.09 -3.58 -8.34
C PHE A 313 -9.42 -4.31 -8.36
N ALA A 314 -10.46 -3.72 -8.94
CA ALA A 314 -11.77 -4.33 -9.09
C ALA A 314 -11.71 -5.58 -9.97
N ASP A 315 -10.98 -5.54 -11.08
CA ASP A 315 -10.78 -6.69 -11.98
C ASP A 315 -10.09 -7.84 -11.25
N LEU A 316 -9.01 -7.57 -10.49
CA LEU A 316 -8.34 -8.58 -9.67
C LEU A 316 -9.24 -9.13 -8.58
N GLY A 317 -10.02 -8.26 -7.93
CA GLY A 317 -11.00 -8.65 -6.92
C GLY A 317 -12.06 -9.57 -7.51
N THR A 318 -12.57 -9.26 -8.70
CA THR A 318 -13.54 -10.10 -9.42
C THR A 318 -12.99 -11.50 -9.66
N VAL A 319 -11.80 -11.59 -10.25
CA VAL A 319 -11.15 -12.89 -10.53
C VAL A 319 -10.98 -13.71 -9.24
N ALA A 320 -10.56 -13.08 -8.15
CA ALA A 320 -10.39 -13.77 -6.88
C ALA A 320 -11.72 -14.26 -6.28
N LEU A 321 -12.78 -13.46 -6.39
CA LEU A 321 -14.11 -13.83 -5.93
C LEU A 321 -14.70 -14.98 -6.76
N GLU A 322 -14.55 -14.95 -8.09
CA GLU A 322 -14.93 -16.05 -8.98
C GLU A 322 -14.16 -17.33 -8.64
N GLN A 323 -12.84 -17.23 -8.46
CA GLN A 323 -12.01 -18.37 -8.06
C GLN A 323 -12.48 -18.96 -6.73
N ALA A 324 -12.75 -18.13 -5.72
CA ALA A 324 -13.25 -18.58 -4.42
C ALA A 324 -14.65 -19.25 -4.53
N ALA A 325 -15.53 -18.72 -5.37
CA ALA A 325 -16.85 -19.29 -5.64
C ALA A 325 -16.76 -20.65 -6.33
N LEU A 326 -15.94 -20.76 -7.38
CA LEU A 326 -15.68 -22.02 -8.09
C LEU A 326 -15.05 -23.07 -7.19
N TYR A 327 -14.07 -22.67 -6.37
CA TYR A 327 -13.45 -23.56 -5.40
C TYR A 327 -14.48 -24.10 -4.39
N ARG A 328 -15.31 -23.22 -3.82
CA ARG A 328 -16.39 -23.61 -2.91
C ARG A 328 -17.34 -24.59 -3.59
N GLN A 329 -17.80 -24.30 -4.80
CA GLN A 329 -18.67 -25.19 -5.57
C GLN A 329 -18.01 -26.54 -5.85
N THR A 330 -16.73 -26.56 -6.20
CA THR A 330 -15.95 -27.78 -6.42
C THR A 330 -15.86 -28.62 -5.13
N VAL A 331 -15.58 -27.96 -4.00
CA VAL A 331 -15.56 -28.64 -2.69
C VAL A 331 -16.93 -29.19 -2.36
N GLU A 332 -18.00 -28.40 -2.50
CA GLU A 332 -19.38 -28.85 -2.26
C GLU A 332 -19.75 -30.07 -3.11
N MET A 333 -19.43 -30.05 -4.41
CA MET A 333 -19.65 -31.21 -5.31
C MET A 333 -18.80 -32.41 -4.91
N ALA A 334 -17.61 -32.21 -4.35
CA ALA A 334 -16.76 -33.32 -3.91
C ALA A 334 -17.20 -33.96 -2.59
N ILE A 335 -17.93 -33.21 -1.74
CA ILE A 335 -18.32 -33.66 -0.40
C ILE A 335 -19.82 -33.98 -0.27
N THR A 336 -20.63 -33.66 -1.30
CA THR A 336 -22.09 -33.94 -1.29
C THR A 336 -22.49 -34.94 -2.37
N ASP A 337 -23.51 -35.76 -2.07
CA ASP A 337 -24.11 -36.68 -3.01
C ASP A 337 -25.05 -35.95 -3.99
N GLY A 338 -24.85 -36.15 -5.28
CA GLY A 338 -25.58 -35.42 -6.33
C GLY A 338 -27.10 -35.71 -6.38
N LEU A 339 -27.59 -36.82 -5.82
CA LEU A 339 -29.00 -37.15 -5.76
C LEU A 339 -29.72 -36.51 -4.57
N THR A 340 -29.09 -36.61 -3.39
CA THR A 340 -29.72 -36.28 -2.09
C THR A 340 -29.20 -34.96 -1.51
N SER A 341 -28.08 -34.43 -2.04
CA SER A 341 -27.37 -33.25 -1.50
C SER A 341 -27.00 -33.40 -0.01
N LEU A 342 -26.88 -34.66 0.47
CA LEU A 342 -26.28 -35.00 1.76
C LEU A 342 -24.77 -35.17 1.61
N TYR A 343 -24.05 -35.22 2.71
CA TYR A 343 -22.62 -35.51 2.65
C TYR A 343 -22.35 -36.91 2.11
N VAL A 344 -21.26 -37.06 1.36
CA VAL A 344 -20.79 -38.38 0.93
C VAL A 344 -20.08 -39.12 2.07
N GLN A 345 -20.06 -40.47 2.00
CA GLN A 345 -19.45 -41.33 3.01
C GLN A 345 -18.02 -40.91 3.40
N LYS A 346 -17.16 -40.59 2.44
CA LYS A 346 -15.77 -40.24 2.72
C LYS A 346 -15.66 -39.02 3.62
N TYR A 347 -16.33 -37.92 3.24
CA TYR A 347 -16.33 -36.69 4.05
C TYR A 347 -16.96 -36.93 5.43
N TYR A 348 -18.04 -37.70 5.48
CA TYR A 348 -18.69 -38.04 6.74
C TYR A 348 -17.77 -38.79 7.69
N LYS A 349 -17.06 -39.83 7.22
CA LYS A 349 -16.08 -40.56 8.03
C LYS A 349 -14.97 -39.68 8.59
N ASP A 350 -14.45 -38.76 7.80
CA ASP A 350 -13.43 -37.82 8.26
C ASP A 350 -14.02 -36.93 9.38
N ARG A 351 -15.24 -36.44 9.22
CA ARG A 351 -15.91 -35.63 10.25
C ARG A 351 -16.25 -36.43 11.52
N VAL A 352 -16.63 -37.71 11.40
CA VAL A 352 -16.81 -38.59 12.55
C VAL A 352 -15.51 -38.74 13.35
N ARG A 353 -14.38 -38.90 12.68
CA ARG A 353 -13.06 -38.97 13.34
C ARG A 353 -12.77 -37.70 14.13
N ASP A 354 -13.00 -36.54 13.53
CA ASP A 354 -12.79 -35.25 14.20
C ASP A 354 -13.68 -35.10 15.44
N GLU A 355 -14.97 -35.45 15.34
CA GLU A 355 -15.91 -35.34 16.46
C GLU A 355 -15.62 -36.38 17.57
N VAL A 356 -15.16 -37.59 17.22
CA VAL A 356 -14.71 -38.59 18.18
C VAL A 356 -13.50 -38.09 18.98
N LEU A 357 -12.51 -37.51 18.31
CA LEU A 357 -11.36 -36.89 19.00
C LEU A 357 -11.81 -35.77 19.95
N ARG A 358 -12.71 -34.90 19.48
CA ARG A 358 -13.27 -33.81 20.27
C ARG A 358 -14.08 -34.33 21.46
N ALA A 359 -14.94 -35.34 21.25
CA ALA A 359 -15.76 -35.93 22.31
C ALA A 359 -14.90 -36.58 23.39
N ARG A 360 -13.78 -37.21 23.01
CA ARG A 360 -12.80 -37.81 23.92
C ARG A 360 -12.09 -36.76 24.75
N GLU A 361 -11.58 -35.69 24.10
CA GLU A 361 -10.84 -34.62 24.77
C GLU A 361 -11.70 -33.85 25.77
N TYR A 362 -12.91 -33.46 25.37
CA TYR A 362 -13.81 -32.63 26.18
C TYR A 362 -14.87 -33.41 26.92
N LYS A 363 -14.84 -34.75 26.89
CA LYS A 363 -15.81 -35.65 27.55
C LYS A 363 -17.25 -35.32 27.19
N LEU A 364 -17.49 -35.10 25.89
CA LEU A 364 -18.80 -34.75 25.36
C LEU A 364 -19.54 -36.00 24.92
N SER A 365 -20.87 -36.01 25.13
CA SER A 365 -21.71 -37.05 24.56
C SER A 365 -21.73 -36.94 23.04
N LEU A 366 -21.70 -38.06 22.35
CA LEU A 366 -21.74 -38.14 20.91
C LEU A 366 -22.51 -39.39 20.50
N CYS A 367 -23.50 -39.27 19.63
CA CYS A 367 -24.25 -40.38 19.11
C CYS A 367 -24.19 -40.49 17.59
N LEU A 368 -24.27 -41.69 17.06
CA LEU A 368 -24.27 -42.00 15.64
C LEU A 368 -25.45 -42.91 15.31
N MET A 369 -26.16 -42.62 14.24
CA MET A 369 -27.21 -43.46 13.68
C MET A 369 -26.78 -43.98 12.31
N MET A 370 -26.95 -45.27 12.07
CA MET A 370 -26.95 -45.88 10.74
C MET A 370 -28.39 -46.20 10.35
N LEU A 371 -28.79 -45.82 9.17
CA LEU A 371 -30.16 -46.01 8.67
C LEU A 371 -30.12 -46.70 7.31
N ASP A 372 -31.10 -47.55 7.05
CA ASP A 372 -31.28 -48.23 5.76
C ASP A 372 -32.75 -48.30 5.38
N VAL A 373 -33.01 -48.09 4.09
CA VAL A 373 -34.40 -48.11 3.58
C VAL A 373 -34.88 -49.55 3.42
N ASP A 374 -35.89 -49.91 4.16
CA ASP A 374 -36.41 -51.28 4.21
C ASP A 374 -36.94 -51.74 2.84
N ASN A 375 -36.45 -52.88 2.36
CA ASN A 375 -36.84 -53.52 1.10
C ASN A 375 -36.68 -52.64 -0.15
N PHE A 376 -35.70 -51.72 -0.16
CA PHE A 376 -35.54 -50.71 -1.23
C PHE A 376 -35.29 -51.35 -2.61
N LYS A 377 -34.56 -52.47 -2.68
CA LYS A 377 -34.37 -53.20 -3.93
C LYS A 377 -35.68 -53.65 -4.53
N SER A 378 -36.53 -54.32 -3.72
CA SER A 378 -37.85 -54.78 -4.16
C SER A 378 -38.77 -53.62 -4.55
N TYR A 379 -38.62 -52.48 -3.86
CA TYR A 379 -39.33 -51.24 -4.18
C TYR A 379 -38.92 -50.72 -5.57
N ASN A 380 -37.62 -50.68 -5.87
CA ASN A 380 -37.10 -50.29 -7.19
C ASN A 380 -37.54 -51.25 -8.30
N ASP A 381 -37.55 -52.58 -8.00
CA ASP A 381 -38.00 -53.59 -8.97
C ASP A 381 -39.47 -53.41 -9.31
N THR A 382 -40.29 -52.91 -8.37
CA THR A 382 -41.75 -52.71 -8.55
C THR A 382 -42.05 -51.36 -9.23
N TYR A 383 -41.42 -50.27 -8.80
CA TYR A 383 -41.80 -48.89 -9.19
C TYR A 383 -40.78 -48.19 -10.09
N GLY A 384 -39.65 -48.83 -10.33
CA GLY A 384 -38.57 -48.31 -11.14
C GLY A 384 -37.62 -47.36 -10.36
N HIS A 385 -36.38 -47.27 -10.84
CA HIS A 385 -35.31 -46.47 -10.21
C HIS A 385 -35.62 -44.98 -10.07
N LEU A 386 -36.37 -44.39 -11.00
CA LEU A 386 -36.74 -42.97 -10.92
C LEU A 386 -37.64 -42.66 -9.71
N VAL A 387 -38.50 -43.63 -9.33
CA VAL A 387 -39.35 -43.52 -8.13
C VAL A 387 -38.50 -43.76 -6.88
N GLY A 388 -37.58 -44.71 -6.92
CA GLY A 388 -36.61 -44.92 -5.85
C GLY A 388 -35.74 -43.67 -5.57
N ASP A 389 -35.34 -42.99 -6.63
CA ASP A 389 -34.61 -41.70 -6.48
C ASP A 389 -35.46 -40.63 -5.78
N LYS A 390 -36.80 -40.59 -6.02
CA LYS A 390 -37.68 -39.68 -5.29
C LYS A 390 -37.76 -40.07 -3.82
N VAL A 391 -37.84 -41.38 -3.50
CA VAL A 391 -37.81 -41.90 -2.13
C VAL A 391 -36.54 -41.39 -1.41
N LEU A 392 -35.39 -41.63 -2.00
CA LEU A 392 -34.11 -41.23 -1.39
C LEU A 392 -34.02 -39.71 -1.16
N ARG A 393 -34.51 -38.89 -2.13
CA ARG A 393 -34.60 -37.43 -1.93
C ARG A 393 -35.55 -37.04 -0.81
N SER A 394 -36.71 -37.71 -0.70
CA SER A 394 -37.69 -37.44 0.36
C SER A 394 -37.11 -37.78 1.74
N ILE A 395 -36.45 -38.93 1.87
CA ILE A 395 -35.79 -39.33 3.12
C ILE A 395 -34.69 -38.33 3.48
N ALA A 396 -33.86 -37.92 2.51
CA ALA A 396 -32.82 -36.89 2.73
C ALA A 396 -33.43 -35.57 3.24
N GLY A 397 -34.59 -35.16 2.71
CA GLY A 397 -35.33 -34.01 3.19
C GLY A 397 -35.75 -34.17 4.66
N VAL A 398 -36.39 -35.31 5.00
CA VAL A 398 -36.80 -35.64 6.38
C VAL A 398 -35.59 -35.59 7.32
N LEU A 399 -34.45 -36.15 6.94
CA LEU A 399 -33.24 -36.14 7.75
C LEU A 399 -32.78 -34.72 8.00
N LYS A 400 -32.65 -33.89 6.95
CA LYS A 400 -32.22 -32.47 7.08
C LYS A 400 -33.14 -31.63 7.96
N GLU A 401 -34.45 -31.83 7.82
CA GLU A 401 -35.44 -31.05 8.60
C GLU A 401 -35.56 -31.49 10.05
N THR A 402 -35.21 -32.76 10.34
CA THR A 402 -35.35 -33.33 11.69
C THR A 402 -34.17 -33.03 12.58
N VAL A 403 -32.97 -32.89 12.02
CA VAL A 403 -31.73 -32.65 12.78
C VAL A 403 -31.38 -31.13 12.88
N ARG A 404 -30.44 -30.79 13.76
CA ARG A 404 -29.97 -29.43 13.93
C ARG A 404 -28.88 -29.10 12.89
N SER A 405 -28.63 -27.84 12.69
CA SER A 405 -27.55 -27.35 11.76
C SER A 405 -26.14 -27.81 12.16
N VAL A 406 -25.90 -28.18 13.41
CA VAL A 406 -24.64 -28.71 13.92
C VAL A 406 -24.48 -30.21 13.75
N ASP A 407 -25.57 -30.91 13.48
CA ASP A 407 -25.61 -32.36 13.24
C ASP A 407 -25.16 -32.64 11.80
N LEU A 408 -24.55 -33.80 11.55
CA LEU A 408 -24.14 -34.20 10.20
C LEU A 408 -25.02 -35.29 9.68
N VAL A 409 -25.46 -35.14 8.42
CA VAL A 409 -26.23 -36.12 7.71
C VAL A 409 -25.54 -36.52 6.44
N ALA A 410 -25.38 -37.80 6.19
CA ALA A 410 -24.71 -38.34 5.02
C ALA A 410 -25.55 -39.44 4.32
N ARG A 411 -25.37 -39.55 3.03
CA ARG A 411 -25.67 -40.76 2.27
C ARG A 411 -24.47 -41.67 2.37
N TYR A 412 -24.59 -42.75 3.16
CA TYR A 412 -23.48 -43.64 3.49
C TYR A 412 -23.26 -44.72 2.42
N GLY A 413 -24.35 -45.17 1.80
CA GLY A 413 -24.34 -46.13 0.71
C GLY A 413 -25.41 -45.83 -0.32
N GLY A 414 -25.80 -46.83 -1.12
CA GLY A 414 -26.84 -46.68 -2.14
C GLY A 414 -28.20 -46.28 -1.56
N GLU A 415 -28.63 -46.99 -0.52
CA GLU A 415 -29.89 -46.83 0.22
C GLU A 415 -29.67 -46.60 1.72
N GLU A 416 -28.39 -46.38 2.11
CA GLU A 416 -27.98 -46.22 3.49
C GLU A 416 -27.66 -44.74 3.79
N PHE A 417 -28.10 -44.30 4.95
CA PHE A 417 -27.84 -42.95 5.47
C PHE A 417 -27.19 -43.05 6.85
N SER A 418 -26.49 -41.99 7.21
CA SER A 418 -25.93 -41.88 8.55
C SER A 418 -26.12 -40.48 9.12
N VAL A 419 -26.34 -40.41 10.43
CA VAL A 419 -26.48 -39.14 11.16
C VAL A 419 -25.57 -39.15 12.36
N LEU A 420 -24.77 -38.11 12.50
CA LEU A 420 -23.92 -37.86 13.66
C LEU A 420 -24.50 -36.71 14.49
N LEU A 421 -24.69 -36.95 15.79
CA LEU A 421 -25.30 -36.02 16.73
C LEU A 421 -24.28 -35.59 17.79
N PRO A 422 -23.50 -34.53 17.56
CA PRO A 422 -22.58 -33.99 18.56
C PRO A 422 -23.31 -33.46 19.80
N LYS A 423 -22.69 -33.60 20.97
CA LYS A 423 -23.20 -33.12 22.27
C LYS A 423 -24.63 -33.67 22.58
N THR A 424 -24.91 -34.89 22.12
CA THR A 424 -26.21 -35.54 22.31
C THR A 424 -25.97 -36.90 22.91
N GLY A 425 -26.58 -37.15 24.06
CA GLY A 425 -26.56 -38.46 24.71
C GLY A 425 -27.61 -39.38 24.13
N TYR A 426 -27.59 -40.66 24.54
CA TYR A 426 -28.42 -41.73 23.99
C TYR A 426 -29.92 -41.41 24.00
N GLU A 427 -30.49 -40.94 25.13
CA GLU A 427 -31.92 -40.65 25.22
C GLU A 427 -32.38 -39.57 24.23
N GLY A 428 -31.58 -38.51 24.09
CA GLY A 428 -31.82 -37.45 23.09
C GLY A 428 -31.74 -37.97 21.67
N ALA A 429 -30.74 -38.79 21.37
CA ALA A 429 -30.59 -39.43 20.07
C ALA A 429 -31.70 -40.42 19.74
N ALA A 430 -32.16 -41.19 20.70
CA ALA A 430 -33.28 -42.13 20.52
C ALA A 430 -34.61 -41.41 20.15
N ILE A 431 -34.86 -40.24 20.76
CA ILE A 431 -36.04 -39.43 20.40
C ILE A 431 -35.93 -38.93 18.96
N VAL A 432 -34.74 -38.47 18.52
CA VAL A 432 -34.51 -38.03 17.14
C VAL A 432 -34.67 -39.20 16.19
N ALA A 433 -34.09 -40.37 16.50
CA ALA A 433 -34.16 -41.56 15.67
C ALA A 433 -35.62 -42.01 15.45
N GLU A 434 -36.40 -42.08 16.54
CA GLU A 434 -37.80 -42.48 16.44
C GLU A 434 -38.65 -41.44 15.67
N ARG A 435 -38.36 -40.15 15.85
CA ARG A 435 -39.04 -39.12 15.05
C ARG A 435 -38.70 -39.25 13.57
N ILE A 436 -37.45 -39.53 13.19
CA ILE A 436 -37.05 -39.81 11.80
C ILE A 436 -37.85 -41.02 11.28
N ARG A 437 -37.82 -42.14 12.00
CA ARG A 437 -38.50 -43.36 11.63
C ARG A 437 -39.99 -43.11 11.34
N GLN A 438 -40.69 -42.48 12.30
CA GLN A 438 -42.12 -42.17 12.18
C GLN A 438 -42.43 -41.21 11.01
N THR A 439 -41.58 -40.19 10.82
CA THR A 439 -41.77 -39.25 9.72
C THR A 439 -41.56 -39.90 8.38
N VAL A 440 -40.57 -40.83 8.25
CA VAL A 440 -40.35 -41.61 7.02
C VAL A 440 -41.52 -42.58 6.79
N GLU A 441 -42.02 -43.31 7.81
CA GLU A 441 -43.18 -44.20 7.72
C GLU A 441 -44.45 -43.45 7.26
N ALA A 442 -44.60 -42.18 7.65
CA ALA A 442 -45.73 -41.33 7.26
C ALA A 442 -45.57 -40.69 5.88
N LEU A 443 -44.41 -40.84 5.20
CA LEU A 443 -44.19 -40.28 3.87
C LEU A 443 -45.15 -40.84 2.85
N LYS A 444 -45.79 -39.97 2.09
CA LYS A 444 -46.65 -40.29 0.96
C LYS A 444 -45.95 -39.94 -0.34
N ILE A 445 -45.53 -40.95 -1.08
CA ILE A 445 -44.77 -40.79 -2.32
C ILE A 445 -45.75 -41.06 -3.50
N PRO A 446 -46.07 -40.02 -4.29
CA PRO A 446 -46.97 -40.18 -5.43
C PRO A 446 -46.26 -40.93 -6.57
N VAL A 447 -46.94 -41.99 -7.09
CA VAL A 447 -46.49 -42.79 -8.22
C VAL A 447 -47.68 -42.93 -9.16
N VAL A 448 -47.61 -42.34 -10.35
CA VAL A 448 -48.62 -42.29 -11.41
C VAL A 448 -50.08 -42.26 -10.87
N ASP A 449 -50.70 -43.41 -10.60
CA ASP A 449 -52.10 -43.50 -10.16
C ASP A 449 -52.27 -43.94 -8.69
N GLN A 450 -51.17 -43.98 -7.90
CA GLN A 450 -51.23 -44.44 -6.52
C GLN A 450 -50.25 -43.74 -5.63
N VAL A 451 -50.48 -43.88 -4.33
CA VAL A 451 -49.53 -43.35 -3.29
C VAL A 451 -48.88 -44.55 -2.62
N THR A 452 -47.58 -44.54 -2.48
CA THR A 452 -46.81 -45.58 -1.81
C THR A 452 -46.01 -44.98 -0.64
N GLY A 453 -45.43 -45.80 0.19
CA GLY A 453 -44.57 -45.42 1.32
C GLY A 453 -43.42 -46.40 1.49
N VAL A 454 -42.49 -46.03 2.30
CA VAL A 454 -41.33 -46.83 2.69
C VAL A 454 -41.10 -46.70 4.19
N THR A 455 -40.36 -47.63 4.77
CA THR A 455 -39.90 -47.55 6.16
C THR A 455 -38.40 -47.59 6.21
N VAL A 456 -37.85 -47.23 7.35
CA VAL A 456 -36.41 -47.30 7.61
C VAL A 456 -36.11 -48.05 8.90
N SER A 457 -35.08 -48.86 8.87
CA SER A 457 -34.49 -49.45 10.06
C SER A 457 -33.32 -48.56 10.52
N ILE A 458 -33.16 -48.38 11.83
CA ILE A 458 -32.17 -47.46 12.41
C ILE A 458 -31.39 -48.21 13.52
N GLY A 459 -30.06 -48.20 13.37
CA GLY A 459 -29.12 -48.59 14.42
C GLY A 459 -28.54 -47.36 15.12
N LEU A 460 -28.61 -47.29 16.43
CA LEU A 460 -28.13 -46.16 17.25
C LEU A 460 -27.01 -46.61 18.18
N ALA A 461 -25.86 -45.94 18.08
CA ALA A 461 -24.72 -46.10 18.98
C ALA A 461 -24.41 -44.79 19.72
N GLU A 462 -24.00 -44.92 20.98
CA GLU A 462 -23.40 -43.84 21.74
C GLU A 462 -21.89 -44.04 21.82
N PHE A 463 -21.12 -42.96 21.62
CA PHE A 463 -19.67 -43.00 21.72
C PHE A 463 -19.23 -43.33 23.13
N LYS A 464 -18.32 -44.30 23.22
CA LYS A 464 -17.69 -44.70 24.48
C LYS A 464 -16.19 -44.39 24.42
N PRO A 465 -15.60 -43.92 25.52
CA PRO A 465 -14.15 -43.63 25.57
C PRO A 465 -13.26 -44.83 25.23
N GLU A 466 -13.78 -46.05 25.41
CA GLU A 466 -13.11 -47.33 25.17
C GLU A 466 -12.90 -47.62 23.68
N PHE A 467 -13.70 -47.03 22.78
CA PHE A 467 -13.47 -47.18 21.34
C PHE A 467 -12.10 -46.59 20.96
N LYS A 468 -11.26 -47.41 20.35
CA LYS A 468 -9.92 -47.01 19.94
C LYS A 468 -9.96 -46.08 18.72
N GLU A 469 -10.80 -46.44 17.75
CA GLU A 469 -10.93 -45.75 16.46
C GLU A 469 -12.38 -45.34 16.19
N ALA A 470 -12.58 -44.36 15.32
CA ALA A 470 -13.90 -43.92 14.93
C ALA A 470 -14.67 -44.99 14.14
N ASP A 471 -13.96 -45.87 13.45
CA ASP A 471 -14.56 -46.97 12.70
C ASP A 471 -15.25 -47.98 13.63
N GLU A 472 -14.69 -48.25 14.85
CA GLU A 472 -15.38 -49.10 15.85
C GLU A 472 -16.74 -48.53 16.30
N PHE A 473 -16.82 -47.18 16.37
CA PHE A 473 -18.06 -46.50 16.74
C PHE A 473 -19.11 -46.63 15.61
N ILE A 474 -18.67 -46.50 14.34
CA ILE A 474 -19.54 -46.71 13.17
C ILE A 474 -19.99 -48.15 13.09
N ASP A 475 -19.11 -49.13 13.24
CA ASP A 475 -19.42 -50.55 13.19
C ASP A 475 -20.43 -50.94 14.28
N ASN A 476 -20.35 -50.30 15.46
CA ASN A 476 -21.28 -50.53 16.55
C ASN A 476 -22.71 -50.09 16.19
N ALA A 477 -22.87 -48.97 15.49
CA ALA A 477 -24.17 -48.53 14.97
C ALA A 477 -24.67 -49.41 13.83
N ASP A 478 -23.77 -49.92 12.96
CA ASP A 478 -24.13 -50.83 11.89
C ASP A 478 -24.61 -52.18 12.41
N GLN A 479 -23.98 -52.73 13.43
CA GLN A 479 -24.48 -53.93 14.12
C GLN A 479 -25.87 -53.74 14.73
N ALA A 480 -26.17 -52.56 15.28
CA ALA A 480 -27.50 -52.23 15.76
C ALA A 480 -28.52 -52.14 14.62
N LEU A 481 -28.12 -51.59 13.47
CA LEU A 481 -28.96 -51.56 12.27
C LEU A 481 -29.25 -52.97 11.76
N TYR A 482 -28.24 -53.84 11.74
CA TYR A 482 -28.46 -55.24 11.36
C TYR A 482 -29.51 -55.92 12.25
N ARG A 483 -29.46 -55.70 13.58
CA ARG A 483 -30.49 -56.19 14.51
C ARG A 483 -31.87 -55.59 14.20
N ALA A 484 -31.96 -54.29 13.94
CA ALA A 484 -33.22 -53.67 13.57
C ALA A 484 -33.87 -54.30 12.35
N LYS A 485 -33.06 -54.67 11.33
CA LYS A 485 -33.52 -55.39 10.15
C LYS A 485 -33.96 -56.83 10.48
N ALA A 486 -33.18 -57.55 11.31
CA ALA A 486 -33.47 -58.93 11.72
C ALA A 486 -34.72 -59.05 12.58
N ASP A 487 -34.97 -58.11 13.49
CA ASP A 487 -36.09 -58.09 14.42
C ASP A 487 -37.43 -57.65 13.77
N GLY A 488 -37.47 -57.48 12.43
CA GLY A 488 -38.70 -57.22 11.71
C GLY A 488 -38.79 -55.82 11.06
N LYS A 489 -37.65 -55.09 10.97
CA LYS A 489 -37.55 -53.79 10.29
C LYS A 489 -38.36 -52.67 10.94
N ASN A 490 -38.40 -51.49 10.31
CA ASN A 490 -39.18 -50.31 10.75
C ASN A 490 -39.04 -50.01 12.26
N ARG A 491 -37.82 -49.99 12.75
CA ARG A 491 -37.55 -49.81 14.18
C ARG A 491 -36.18 -49.19 14.42
N VAL A 492 -36.00 -48.69 15.64
CA VAL A 492 -34.75 -48.25 16.19
C VAL A 492 -34.20 -49.32 17.11
N CYS A 493 -32.96 -49.77 16.89
CA CYS A 493 -32.24 -50.66 17.81
C CYS A 493 -31.00 -49.97 18.38
N ARG A 494 -30.75 -50.25 19.66
CA ARG A 494 -29.55 -49.76 20.35
C ARG A 494 -28.39 -50.70 20.13
N ALA A 495 -27.21 -50.17 19.96
CA ALA A 495 -25.95 -50.91 20.11
C ALA A 495 -25.75 -51.25 21.59
N ASP A 496 -25.98 -52.51 21.99
CA ASP A 496 -25.67 -52.97 23.34
C ASP A 496 -24.16 -52.99 23.61
N ASN A 497 -23.81 -52.86 24.88
CA ASN A 497 -22.45 -53.24 25.27
C ASN A 497 -22.26 -54.71 24.88
N MET A 498 -21.29 -54.99 23.99
CA MET A 498 -20.78 -56.35 23.94
C MET A 498 -20.13 -56.63 25.30
N ASP A 499 -20.90 -57.22 26.20
CA ASP A 499 -20.29 -58.04 27.19
C ASP A 499 -19.48 -59.09 26.45
N ALA A 500 -18.24 -59.29 26.84
CA ALA A 500 -17.31 -60.24 26.22
C ALA A 500 -18.01 -61.56 25.91
N PRO A 501 -17.65 -62.27 24.80
CA PRO A 501 -18.29 -63.54 24.49
C PRO A 501 -18.22 -64.41 25.72
N GLY A 502 -19.41 -64.72 26.28
CA GLY A 502 -19.55 -65.60 27.42
C GLY A 502 -18.84 -66.92 27.10
N GLY A 503 -17.83 -67.23 27.87
CA GLY A 503 -17.28 -68.52 27.90
C GLY A 503 -18.36 -69.51 28.27
N ASN A 504 -18.80 -70.29 27.31
CA ASN A 504 -19.51 -71.53 27.59
C ASN A 504 -18.47 -72.61 27.84
N GLY A 505 -18.51 -73.08 29.07
CA GLY A 505 -17.80 -74.27 29.48
C GLY A 505 -18.29 -75.56 28.74
#